data_df534c35ee32f5215701ce182dad789b
#
_entry.id   df534c35ee32f5215701ce182dad789b
#
_cell.length_a   1.000
_cell.length_b   1.000
_cell.length_c   1.000
_cell.angle_alpha   90.00
_cell.angle_beta   90.00
_cell.angle_gamma   90.00
#
_symmetry.space_group_name_H-M   'P 1'
#
loop_
_entity.id
_entity.type
_entity.pdbx_description
1 polymer ?
#
loop_
_entity_poly.entity_id
_entity_poly.type
_entity_poly.pdbx_seq_one_letter_code
_entity_poly.pdbx_strand_id
1 'polypeptide(L)'
;MGSNHSTLKLYPMKTILLVILMALFTMGSHAQEGFTTQGPQLIDATGHPFIIAGINNPHIWFRERAYQALDDIAATGANTVRIVWQTRGQLEELERVITKCIALKMIPMVELHDVTGKASREVLLDMARYYCSDDVKAMLMRHQRYLLINIANEWGSHKVTAKHWLQSYTDAVNLMRKAGYTTTLVVDAPGWGQNIQPILKKGNTLIENDPLHNILFSVHMYGSWNDLFDINDKLNAARKKNLPLIVGEFGYNYNNGHNNLRCKADHRRILETCHHLGYGFMPWSWTGNNHENAWLDMVESKDWKTPTWWGREVIEGTYGIRQTACQAKVFDDE
;
A
#
# COMPACT_ATOMS: atom_id res chain seq x y z
N MET A 1 75.05 -4.04 44.37
CA MET A 1 74.05 -5.12 44.45
C MET A 1 72.70 -4.51 44.80
N GLY A 2 71.79 -4.41 43.89
CA GLY A 2 70.47 -3.82 44.12
C GLY A 2 69.60 -4.17 42.95
N SER A 3 68.79 -5.18 43.09
CA SER A 3 67.89 -5.67 42.07
C SER A 3 66.61 -4.84 42.05
N ASN A 4 66.32 -4.18 40.90
CA ASN A 4 65.03 -3.56 40.61
C ASN A 4 64.05 -4.60 40.10
N HIS A 5 63.04 -4.89 40.93
CA HIS A 5 61.83 -5.63 40.44
C HIS A 5 60.76 -4.63 39.97
N SER A 6 60.50 -4.58 38.67
CA SER A 6 59.38 -3.88 38.14
C SER A 6 58.17 -4.78 38.21
N THR A 7 57.16 -4.44 38.98
CA THR A 7 55.85 -5.10 39.08
C THR A 7 54.92 -4.58 37.99
N LEU A 8 54.60 -5.46 37.01
CA LEU A 8 53.51 -5.23 36.05
C LEU A 8 52.17 -5.31 36.79
N LYS A 9 51.40 -4.21 36.78
CA LYS A 9 50.01 -4.24 37.25
C LYS A 9 49.11 -4.83 36.16
N LEU A 10 48.64 -6.05 36.40
CA LEU A 10 47.57 -6.67 35.62
C LEU A 10 46.24 -6.02 36.01
N TYR A 11 45.62 -5.32 35.06
CA TYR A 11 44.24 -4.86 35.20
C TYR A 11 43.28 -6.04 35.00
N PRO A 12 42.21 -6.20 35.80
CA PRO A 12 41.34 -7.36 35.75
C PRO A 12 40.52 -7.38 34.46
N MET A 13 40.58 -8.49 33.74
CA MET A 13 39.90 -8.79 32.49
C MET A 13 38.36 -8.54 32.48
N LYS A 14 37.76 -8.39 33.65
CA LYS A 14 36.33 -8.10 33.80
C LYS A 14 35.93 -6.68 33.37
N THR A 15 36.85 -5.72 33.42
CA THR A 15 36.58 -4.32 33.05
C THR A 15 36.59 -4.11 31.54
N ILE A 16 37.36 -4.89 30.79
CA ILE A 16 37.44 -4.84 29.34
C ILE A 16 36.17 -5.47 28.68
N LEU A 17 35.60 -6.50 29.31
CA LEU A 17 34.38 -7.15 28.81
C LEU A 17 33.14 -6.26 28.95
N LEU A 18 33.07 -5.41 29.95
CA LEU A 18 31.94 -4.49 30.19
C LEU A 18 31.93 -3.31 29.20
N VAL A 19 33.10 -2.84 28.77
CA VAL A 19 33.21 -1.75 27.78
C VAL A 19 32.86 -2.25 26.37
N ILE A 20 33.19 -3.50 26.03
CA ILE A 20 32.84 -4.09 24.75
C ILE A 20 31.32 -4.41 24.65
N LEU A 21 30.70 -4.77 25.80
CA LEU A 21 29.24 -5.02 25.83
C LEU A 21 28.41 -3.72 25.74
N MET A 22 28.91 -2.59 26.24
CA MET A 22 28.27 -1.28 26.09
C MET A 22 28.44 -0.68 24.68
N ALA A 23 29.53 -1.01 23.97
CA ALA A 23 29.71 -0.53 22.59
C ALA A 23 28.84 -1.26 21.53
N LEU A 24 28.27 -2.43 21.86
CA LEU A 24 27.38 -3.18 21.00
C LEU A 24 25.92 -2.77 21.14
N PHE A 25 25.54 -1.92 22.09
CA PHE A 25 24.15 -1.46 22.30
C PHE A 25 23.85 -0.07 21.73
N THR A 26 24.79 0.55 21.01
CA THR A 26 24.56 1.82 20.29
C THR A 26 24.62 1.71 18.78
N MET A 27 24.34 0.52 18.22
CA MET A 27 23.77 0.52 16.88
C MET A 27 22.32 1.01 17.04
N GLY A 28 22.16 2.31 17.01
CA GLY A 28 20.86 2.93 16.96
C GLY A 28 20.10 2.28 15.81
N SER A 29 19.04 1.54 16.12
CA SER A 29 18.00 1.33 15.16
C SER A 29 17.58 2.73 14.76
N HIS A 30 17.99 3.20 13.58
CA HIS A 30 17.25 4.26 12.93
C HIS A 30 15.83 3.72 12.83
N ALA A 31 14.96 4.17 13.72
CA ALA A 31 13.55 3.86 13.64
C ALA A 31 13.14 4.21 12.20
N GLN A 32 12.60 3.25 11.49
CA GLN A 32 12.18 3.44 10.11
C GLN A 32 11.09 4.50 10.17
N GLU A 33 11.32 5.68 9.57
CA GLU A 33 10.46 6.86 9.77
C GLU A 33 9.06 6.73 9.16
N GLY A 34 8.66 5.58 8.63
CA GLY A 34 7.41 5.36 7.95
C GLY A 34 6.81 3.98 8.21
N PHE A 35 5.79 3.66 7.48
CA PHE A 35 5.16 2.34 7.51
C PHE A 35 6.14 1.24 7.12
N THR A 36 5.98 0.06 7.73
CA THR A 36 6.78 -1.14 7.46
C THR A 36 5.88 -2.36 7.30
N THR A 37 6.43 -3.46 6.79
CA THR A 37 5.74 -4.75 6.78
C THR A 37 6.46 -5.75 7.68
N GLN A 38 5.70 -6.53 8.45
CA GLN A 38 6.22 -7.59 9.29
C GLN A 38 5.40 -8.87 9.08
N GLY A 39 5.99 -9.84 8.39
CA GLY A 39 5.23 -10.99 7.92
C GLY A 39 4.04 -10.53 7.09
N PRO A 40 2.80 -10.99 7.35
CA PRO A 40 1.64 -10.59 6.59
C PRO A 40 0.99 -9.27 7.04
N GLN A 41 1.59 -8.54 7.97
CA GLN A 41 1.03 -7.34 8.58
C GLN A 41 1.70 -6.08 8.03
N LEU A 42 0.91 -5.03 7.85
CA LEU A 42 1.38 -3.66 7.72
C LEU A 42 1.48 -3.07 9.14
N ILE A 43 2.59 -2.40 9.41
CA ILE A 43 2.90 -1.79 10.70
C ILE A 43 3.03 -0.29 10.49
N ASP A 44 2.40 0.52 11.31
CA ASP A 44 2.52 1.97 11.23
C ASP A 44 3.87 2.49 11.78
N ALA A 45 4.13 3.78 11.60
CA ALA A 45 5.39 4.41 12.00
C ALA A 45 5.63 4.41 13.53
N THR A 46 4.66 4.01 14.33
CA THR A 46 4.79 3.85 15.81
C THR A 46 4.95 2.38 16.23
N GLY A 47 5.02 1.46 15.25
CA GLY A 47 5.25 0.04 15.50
C GLY A 47 3.97 -0.77 15.76
N HIS A 48 2.80 -0.20 15.53
CA HIS A 48 1.52 -0.89 15.73
C HIS A 48 0.97 -1.47 14.43
N PRO A 49 0.34 -2.66 14.48
CA PRO A 49 -0.36 -3.22 13.34
C PRO A 49 -1.46 -2.29 12.82
N PHE A 50 -1.49 -2.09 11.51
CA PHE A 50 -2.48 -1.26 10.83
C PHE A 50 -3.18 -2.05 9.72
N ILE A 51 -4.50 -2.07 9.73
CA ILE A 51 -5.32 -2.71 8.69
C ILE A 51 -6.01 -1.62 7.89
N ILE A 52 -5.72 -1.58 6.60
CA ILE A 52 -6.33 -0.62 5.67
C ILE A 52 -7.81 -0.97 5.49
N ALA A 53 -8.70 -0.03 5.80
CA ALA A 53 -10.09 0.00 5.37
C ALA A 53 -10.32 1.36 4.70
N GLY A 54 -9.98 1.42 3.42
CA GLY A 54 -9.80 2.68 2.70
C GLY A 54 -10.73 2.83 1.51
N ILE A 55 -10.55 3.92 0.77
CA ILE A 55 -11.34 4.27 -0.43
C ILE A 55 -10.41 4.76 -1.53
N ASN A 56 -10.66 4.31 -2.77
CA ASN A 56 -10.05 4.86 -3.97
C ASN A 56 -10.72 6.19 -4.34
N ASN A 57 -9.94 7.26 -4.51
CA ASN A 57 -10.47 8.58 -4.86
C ASN A 57 -9.84 9.11 -6.16
N PRO A 58 -10.64 9.40 -7.22
CA PRO A 58 -10.12 9.68 -8.57
C PRO A 58 -9.60 11.11 -8.75
N HIS A 59 -8.60 11.51 -7.96
CA HIS A 59 -8.11 12.90 -7.84
C HIS A 59 -7.66 13.52 -9.15
N ILE A 60 -6.87 12.82 -9.96
CA ILE A 60 -6.27 13.40 -11.18
C ILE A 60 -7.32 13.84 -12.22
N TRP A 61 -8.50 13.23 -12.20
CA TRP A 61 -9.56 13.53 -13.15
C TRP A 61 -10.57 14.54 -12.63
N PHE A 62 -10.72 14.67 -11.30
CA PHE A 62 -11.74 15.49 -10.66
C PHE A 62 -11.18 16.36 -9.53
N ARG A 63 -10.04 16.97 -9.78
CA ARG A 63 -9.16 17.67 -8.85
C ARG A 63 -9.87 18.32 -7.64
N GLU A 64 -10.66 19.35 -7.87
CA GLU A 64 -11.31 20.10 -6.79
C GLU A 64 -12.45 19.32 -6.11
N ARG A 65 -13.28 18.61 -6.88
CA ARG A 65 -14.36 17.79 -6.31
C ARG A 65 -13.82 16.65 -5.45
N ALA A 66 -12.79 15.95 -5.94
CA ALA A 66 -12.14 14.88 -5.21
C ALA A 66 -11.44 15.39 -3.94
N TYR A 67 -10.89 16.61 -3.97
CA TYR A 67 -10.33 17.26 -2.78
C TYR A 67 -11.40 17.61 -1.76
N GLN A 68 -12.54 18.17 -2.18
CA GLN A 68 -13.66 18.46 -1.30
C GLN A 68 -14.28 17.19 -0.69
N ALA A 69 -14.35 16.12 -1.46
CA ALA A 69 -14.89 14.83 -1.02
C ALA A 69 -14.09 14.18 0.13
N LEU A 70 -12.85 14.58 0.41
CA LEU A 70 -12.05 14.03 1.50
C LEU A 70 -12.72 14.15 2.87
N ASP A 71 -13.48 15.23 3.12
CA ASP A 71 -14.23 15.38 4.37
C ASP A 71 -15.35 14.34 4.48
N ASP A 72 -16.08 14.10 3.39
CA ASP A 72 -17.16 13.10 3.35
C ASP A 72 -16.58 11.67 3.40
N ILE A 73 -15.43 11.43 2.77
CA ILE A 73 -14.68 10.15 2.88
C ILE A 73 -14.27 9.90 4.33
N ALA A 74 -13.68 10.88 5.00
CA ALA A 74 -13.33 10.75 6.43
C ALA A 74 -14.55 10.47 7.30
N ALA A 75 -15.70 11.09 7.01
CA ALA A 75 -16.96 10.86 7.74
C ALA A 75 -17.50 9.42 7.57
N THR A 76 -17.07 8.65 6.57
CA THR A 76 -17.39 7.22 6.47
C THR A 76 -16.68 6.38 7.54
N GLY A 77 -15.61 6.90 8.13
CA GLY A 77 -14.69 6.19 9.01
C GLY A 77 -13.50 5.56 8.28
N ALA A 78 -13.35 5.78 6.97
CA ALA A 78 -12.18 5.29 6.21
C ALA A 78 -10.88 5.79 6.85
N ASN A 79 -9.91 4.87 6.99
CA ASN A 79 -8.61 5.18 7.57
C ASN A 79 -7.49 5.41 6.54
N THR A 80 -7.78 5.22 5.27
CA THR A 80 -6.82 5.34 4.15
C THR A 80 -7.53 5.86 2.91
N VAL A 81 -6.86 6.74 2.17
CA VAL A 81 -7.30 7.17 0.83
C VAL A 81 -6.22 6.79 -0.19
N ARG A 82 -6.56 5.97 -1.18
CA ARG A 82 -5.72 5.76 -2.35
C ARG A 82 -5.97 6.90 -3.33
N ILE A 83 -4.98 7.75 -3.46
CA ILE A 83 -5.01 8.96 -4.28
C ILE A 83 -4.63 8.55 -5.71
N VAL A 84 -5.64 8.44 -6.58
CA VAL A 84 -5.42 8.15 -8.00
C VAL A 84 -4.75 9.37 -8.64
N TRP A 85 -3.49 9.21 -9.03
CA TRP A 85 -2.65 10.26 -9.56
C TRP A 85 -2.05 9.89 -10.91
N GLN A 86 -1.42 10.83 -11.57
CA GLN A 86 -0.65 10.64 -12.79
C GLN A 86 0.55 11.59 -12.81
N THR A 87 1.59 11.21 -13.55
CA THR A 87 2.83 11.98 -13.68
C THR A 87 2.64 13.40 -14.21
N ARG A 88 1.52 13.69 -14.88
CA ARG A 88 1.12 15.02 -15.40
C ARG A 88 0.51 15.95 -14.35
N GLY A 89 0.25 15.46 -13.14
CA GLY A 89 -0.38 16.24 -12.07
C GLY A 89 0.58 17.29 -11.49
N GLN A 90 0.03 18.35 -10.90
CA GLN A 90 0.81 19.41 -10.26
C GLN A 90 1.21 18.98 -8.84
N LEU A 91 2.49 19.11 -8.47
CA LEU A 91 3.00 18.64 -7.18
C LEU A 91 2.38 19.35 -5.99
N GLU A 92 2.16 20.65 -6.11
CA GLU A 92 1.53 21.47 -5.06
C GLU A 92 0.12 20.97 -4.75
N GLU A 93 -0.59 20.50 -5.78
CA GLU A 93 -1.92 19.95 -5.61
C GLU A 93 -1.86 18.57 -4.93
N LEU A 94 -0.93 17.70 -5.34
CA LEU A 94 -0.72 16.41 -4.69
C LEU A 94 -0.37 16.60 -3.21
N GLU A 95 0.53 17.53 -2.88
CA GLU A 95 0.90 17.83 -1.51
C GLU A 95 -0.28 18.36 -0.68
N ARG A 96 -1.12 19.23 -1.27
CA ARG A 96 -2.35 19.70 -0.64
C ARG A 96 -3.30 18.57 -0.29
N VAL A 97 -3.44 17.58 -1.17
CA VAL A 97 -4.27 16.39 -0.94
C VAL A 97 -3.70 15.50 0.16
N ILE A 98 -2.40 15.21 0.12
CA ILE A 98 -1.70 14.44 1.15
C ILE A 98 -1.87 15.10 2.52
N THR A 99 -1.61 16.40 2.61
CA THR A 99 -1.75 17.19 3.85
C THR A 99 -3.17 17.13 4.39
N LYS A 100 -4.20 17.25 3.52
CA LYS A 100 -5.59 17.14 3.95
C LYS A 100 -5.95 15.75 4.44
N CYS A 101 -5.48 14.68 3.79
CA CYS A 101 -5.67 13.31 4.28
C CYS A 101 -5.10 13.15 5.69
N ILE A 102 -3.87 13.62 5.93
CA ILE A 102 -3.21 13.57 7.24
C ILE A 102 -3.99 14.36 8.29
N ALA A 103 -4.41 15.60 7.96
CA ALA A 103 -5.22 16.44 8.86
C ALA A 103 -6.56 15.79 9.23
N LEU A 104 -7.13 15.00 8.32
CA LEU A 104 -8.34 14.20 8.55
C LEU A 104 -8.05 12.81 9.18
N LYS A 105 -6.80 12.59 9.58
CA LYS A 105 -6.32 11.33 10.19
C LYS A 105 -6.53 10.09 9.32
N MET A 106 -6.42 10.27 8.00
CA MET A 106 -6.41 9.20 7.01
C MET A 106 -5.00 9.05 6.43
N ILE A 107 -4.56 7.82 6.23
CA ILE A 107 -3.28 7.50 5.60
C ILE A 107 -3.38 7.73 4.08
N PRO A 108 -2.59 8.66 3.49
CA PRO A 108 -2.53 8.82 2.05
C PRO A 108 -1.72 7.69 1.42
N MET A 109 -2.29 7.01 0.41
CA MET A 109 -1.58 6.10 -0.49
C MET A 109 -1.55 6.74 -1.87
N VAL A 110 -0.39 7.22 -2.31
CA VAL A 110 -0.23 7.80 -3.64
C VAL A 110 0.03 6.70 -4.66
N GLU A 111 -0.70 6.69 -5.77
CA GLU A 111 -0.47 5.75 -6.88
C GLU A 111 -0.38 6.45 -8.23
N LEU A 112 0.40 5.91 -9.17
CA LEU A 112 0.50 6.41 -10.54
C LEU A 112 -0.33 5.57 -11.51
N HIS A 113 -1.38 6.18 -12.09
CA HIS A 113 -2.37 5.54 -12.96
C HIS A 113 -2.01 5.60 -14.47
N ASP A 114 -0.75 5.87 -14.78
CA ASP A 114 -0.28 6.12 -16.17
C ASP A 114 -0.12 4.84 -16.99
N VAL A 115 0.00 3.67 -16.35
CA VAL A 115 0.57 2.48 -16.98
C VAL A 115 -0.31 1.23 -16.90
N THR A 116 -1.56 1.38 -16.56
CA THR A 116 -2.55 0.30 -16.48
C THR A 116 -2.48 -0.66 -17.68
N GLY A 117 -2.26 -1.94 -17.43
CA GLY A 117 -2.18 -3.00 -18.45
C GLY A 117 -0.92 -3.00 -19.33
N LYS A 118 -0.04 -2.00 -19.23
CA LYS A 118 1.22 -1.98 -19.97
C LYS A 118 2.21 -2.97 -19.35
N ALA A 119 2.96 -3.69 -20.19
CA ALA A 119 3.82 -4.81 -19.74
C ALA A 119 5.33 -4.57 -19.98
N SER A 120 5.71 -3.40 -20.47
CA SER A 120 7.11 -3.03 -20.65
C SER A 120 7.75 -2.73 -19.30
N ARG A 121 8.87 -3.37 -19.00
CA ARG A 121 9.70 -3.07 -17.81
C ARG A 121 10.11 -1.58 -17.77
N GLU A 122 10.50 -1.01 -18.91
CA GLU A 122 10.92 0.38 -18.98
C GLU A 122 9.82 1.35 -18.54
N VAL A 123 8.58 1.09 -18.95
CA VAL A 123 7.43 1.90 -18.55
C VAL A 123 7.19 1.85 -17.03
N LEU A 124 7.43 0.71 -16.38
CA LEU A 124 7.40 0.63 -14.91
C LEU A 124 8.54 1.43 -14.27
N LEU A 125 9.74 1.35 -14.87
CA LEU A 125 10.89 2.11 -14.37
C LEU A 125 10.69 3.62 -14.55
N ASP A 126 9.97 4.07 -15.57
CA ASP A 126 9.61 5.49 -15.71
C ASP A 126 8.76 5.98 -14.55
N MET A 127 7.83 5.15 -14.04
CA MET A 127 7.07 5.48 -12.82
C MET A 127 7.98 5.60 -11.60
N ALA A 128 8.90 4.65 -11.42
CA ALA A 128 9.87 4.73 -10.34
C ALA A 128 10.81 5.96 -10.48
N ARG A 129 11.22 6.32 -11.71
CA ARG A 129 12.02 7.54 -11.96
C ARG A 129 11.25 8.82 -11.62
N TYR A 130 9.95 8.88 -11.93
CA TYR A 130 9.12 10.01 -11.53
C TYR A 130 9.17 10.21 -10.01
N TYR A 131 8.96 9.15 -9.23
CA TYR A 131 9.10 9.23 -7.78
C TYR A 131 10.51 9.63 -7.33
N CYS A 132 11.54 9.26 -8.08
CA CYS A 132 12.94 9.58 -7.76
C CYS A 132 13.38 10.97 -8.20
N SER A 133 12.57 11.73 -8.94
CA SER A 133 12.91 13.12 -9.29
C SER A 133 13.00 13.97 -8.02
N ASP A 134 13.91 14.94 -8.02
CA ASP A 134 14.26 15.68 -6.79
C ASP A 134 13.06 16.34 -6.12
N ASP A 135 12.21 17.02 -6.92
CA ASP A 135 11.03 17.74 -6.41
C ASP A 135 9.97 16.79 -5.83
N VAL A 136 9.63 15.71 -6.57
CA VAL A 136 8.65 14.70 -6.13
C VAL A 136 9.14 14.01 -4.87
N LYS A 137 10.40 13.57 -4.88
CA LYS A 137 11.00 12.92 -3.73
C LYS A 137 11.02 13.84 -2.51
N ALA A 138 11.50 15.07 -2.66
CA ALA A 138 11.57 16.02 -1.55
C ALA A 138 10.18 16.28 -0.94
N MET A 139 9.15 16.41 -1.78
CA MET A 139 7.78 16.59 -1.33
C MET A 139 7.26 15.34 -0.58
N LEU A 140 7.36 14.16 -1.15
CA LEU A 140 6.83 12.93 -0.54
C LEU A 140 7.56 12.54 0.75
N MET A 141 8.88 12.77 0.83
CA MET A 141 9.66 12.45 2.04
C MET A 141 9.32 13.34 3.23
N ARG A 142 8.79 14.55 3.04
CA ARG A 142 8.25 15.35 4.15
C ARG A 142 7.06 14.68 4.85
N HIS A 143 6.37 13.79 4.15
CA HIS A 143 5.17 13.11 4.63
C HIS A 143 5.38 11.61 4.89
N GLN A 144 6.62 11.10 4.77
CA GLN A 144 6.89 9.65 4.77
C GLN A 144 6.38 8.91 6.01
N ARG A 145 6.26 9.59 7.15
CA ARG A 145 5.72 9.02 8.40
C ARG A 145 4.29 8.47 8.21
N TYR A 146 3.51 9.09 7.33
CA TYR A 146 2.09 8.77 7.08
C TYR A 146 1.84 8.17 5.70
N LEU A 147 2.86 8.05 4.86
CA LEU A 147 2.69 7.81 3.43
C LEU A 147 2.88 6.34 3.05
N LEU A 148 2.00 5.85 2.16
CA LEU A 148 2.20 4.64 1.37
C LEU A 148 2.38 5.03 -0.10
N ILE A 149 3.24 4.31 -0.84
CA ILE A 149 3.48 4.58 -2.27
C ILE A 149 3.17 3.33 -3.08
N ASN A 150 2.12 3.39 -3.88
CA ASN A 150 1.83 2.38 -4.89
C ASN A 150 2.58 2.76 -6.17
N ILE A 151 3.58 1.95 -6.53
CA ILE A 151 4.56 2.31 -7.56
C ILE A 151 3.89 2.58 -8.91
N ALA A 152 2.93 1.73 -9.29
CA ALA A 152 2.26 1.84 -10.58
C ALA A 152 0.94 1.06 -10.55
N ASN A 153 -0.17 1.71 -10.89
CA ASN A 153 -1.46 1.05 -11.00
C ASN A 153 -1.44 -0.02 -12.08
N GLU A 154 -1.79 -1.26 -11.69
CA GLU A 154 -2.11 -2.36 -12.61
C GLU A 154 -1.06 -2.60 -13.71
N TRP A 155 0.23 -2.34 -13.40
CA TRP A 155 1.26 -2.64 -14.37
C TRP A 155 1.30 -4.14 -14.68
N GLY A 156 1.17 -4.46 -15.95
CA GLY A 156 1.24 -5.82 -16.46
C GLY A 156 -0.07 -6.32 -17.08
N SER A 157 0.01 -6.78 -18.33
CA SER A 157 -1.08 -7.50 -18.98
C SER A 157 -1.12 -8.96 -18.51
N HIS A 158 -2.13 -9.73 -18.93
CA HIS A 158 -2.22 -11.18 -18.67
C HIS A 158 -1.03 -12.00 -19.23
N LYS A 159 -0.22 -11.42 -20.12
CA LYS A 159 0.98 -12.07 -20.70
C LYS A 159 2.23 -11.94 -19.82
N VAL A 160 2.18 -11.14 -18.76
CA VAL A 160 3.32 -10.95 -17.85
C VAL A 160 3.54 -12.21 -17.03
N THR A 161 4.72 -12.82 -17.18
CA THR A 161 5.12 -13.99 -16.42
C THR A 161 5.56 -13.61 -15.01
N ALA A 162 5.52 -14.55 -14.06
CA ALA A 162 6.00 -14.32 -12.70
C ALA A 162 7.50 -13.92 -12.66
N LYS A 163 8.32 -14.43 -13.59
CA LYS A 163 9.74 -14.05 -13.72
C LYS A 163 9.88 -12.59 -14.17
N HIS A 164 9.14 -12.20 -15.20
CA HIS A 164 9.18 -10.82 -15.71
C HIS A 164 8.66 -9.82 -14.69
N TRP A 165 7.56 -10.15 -14.00
CA TRP A 165 7.00 -9.36 -12.91
C TRP A 165 8.03 -9.15 -11.79
N LEU A 166 8.63 -10.24 -11.27
CA LEU A 166 9.65 -10.17 -10.22
C LEU A 166 10.82 -9.28 -10.63
N GLN A 167 11.40 -9.50 -11.82
CA GLN A 167 12.57 -8.77 -12.28
C GLN A 167 12.28 -7.28 -12.43
N SER A 168 11.12 -6.93 -13.02
CA SER A 168 10.72 -5.54 -13.25
C SER A 168 10.50 -4.79 -11.94
N TYR A 169 9.78 -5.39 -10.98
CA TYR A 169 9.56 -4.76 -9.68
C TYR A 169 10.82 -4.76 -8.80
N THR A 170 11.68 -5.76 -8.87
CA THR A 170 12.99 -5.71 -8.18
C THR A 170 13.79 -4.49 -8.61
N ASP A 171 13.81 -4.20 -9.92
CA ASP A 171 14.56 -3.06 -10.44
C ASP A 171 13.91 -1.71 -10.05
N ALA A 172 12.57 -1.62 -10.10
CA ALA A 172 11.84 -0.42 -9.69
C ALA A 172 12.01 -0.12 -8.18
N VAL A 173 11.86 -1.15 -7.34
CA VAL A 173 12.06 -1.05 -5.89
C VAL A 173 13.49 -0.61 -5.57
N ASN A 174 14.49 -1.26 -6.17
CA ASN A 174 15.90 -0.91 -5.95
C ASN A 174 16.21 0.53 -6.38
N LEU A 175 15.60 1.02 -7.46
CA LEU A 175 15.74 2.40 -7.88
C LEU A 175 15.22 3.36 -6.81
N MET A 176 14.03 3.12 -6.29
CA MET A 176 13.42 3.94 -5.24
C MET A 176 14.18 3.84 -3.91
N ARG A 177 14.66 2.65 -3.52
CA ARG A 177 15.49 2.48 -2.31
C ARG A 177 16.82 3.23 -2.41
N LYS A 178 17.48 3.21 -3.58
CA LYS A 178 18.69 4.02 -3.84
C LYS A 178 18.43 5.52 -3.77
N ALA A 179 17.24 5.97 -4.11
CA ALA A 179 16.83 7.37 -3.96
C ALA A 179 16.55 7.76 -2.51
N GLY A 180 16.46 6.80 -1.58
CA GLY A 180 16.31 7.03 -0.15
C GLY A 180 14.89 6.78 0.40
N TYR A 181 13.97 6.28 -0.39
CA TYR A 181 12.65 5.91 0.12
C TYR A 181 12.74 4.77 1.13
N THR A 182 12.20 4.96 2.33
CA THR A 182 12.11 3.94 3.40
C THR A 182 10.70 3.44 3.64
N THR A 183 9.67 4.22 3.25
CA THR A 183 8.27 3.86 3.42
C THR A 183 7.89 2.57 2.67
N THR A 184 6.77 1.97 3.06
CA THR A 184 6.22 0.78 2.37
C THR A 184 5.90 1.09 0.92
N LEU A 185 6.46 0.27 0.02
CA LEU A 185 6.14 0.31 -1.41
C LEU A 185 5.05 -0.71 -1.71
N VAL A 186 3.97 -0.24 -2.32
CA VAL A 186 2.85 -1.10 -2.73
C VAL A 186 3.07 -1.56 -4.16
N VAL A 187 2.93 -2.86 -4.38
CA VAL A 187 3.20 -3.54 -5.65
C VAL A 187 1.96 -4.29 -6.10
N ASP A 188 1.39 -3.86 -7.23
CA ASP A 188 0.21 -4.50 -7.79
C ASP A 188 0.54 -5.83 -8.48
N ALA A 189 -0.42 -6.75 -8.44
CA ALA A 189 -0.40 -7.94 -9.27
C ALA A 189 -0.47 -7.55 -10.76
N PRO A 190 0.11 -8.35 -11.70
CA PRO A 190 -0.09 -8.13 -13.12
C PRO A 190 -1.49 -8.59 -13.58
N GLY A 191 -1.77 -8.49 -14.87
CA GLY A 191 -3.08 -8.85 -15.44
C GLY A 191 -4.17 -7.85 -15.04
N TRP A 192 -3.85 -6.56 -15.16
CA TRP A 192 -4.71 -5.48 -14.66
C TRP A 192 -5.00 -5.63 -13.16
N GLY A 193 -3.97 -5.82 -12.35
CA GLY A 193 -4.10 -6.01 -10.90
C GLY A 193 -4.68 -7.36 -10.47
N GLN A 194 -5.21 -8.19 -11.39
CA GLN A 194 -6.08 -9.30 -11.02
C GLN A 194 -5.36 -10.64 -10.86
N ASN A 195 -4.14 -10.82 -11.42
CA ASN A 195 -3.46 -12.09 -11.40
C ASN A 195 -2.56 -12.27 -10.15
N ILE A 196 -3.12 -12.81 -9.10
CA ILE A 196 -2.39 -13.05 -7.84
C ILE A 196 -1.24 -14.10 -7.95
N GLN A 197 -1.22 -14.93 -9.00
CA GLN A 197 -0.26 -16.04 -9.10
C GLN A 197 1.22 -15.62 -9.06
N PRO A 198 1.69 -14.53 -9.69
CA PRO A 198 3.05 -14.03 -9.53
C PRO A 198 3.39 -13.68 -8.08
N ILE A 199 2.48 -13.05 -7.34
CA ILE A 199 2.66 -12.74 -5.92
C ILE A 199 2.80 -14.03 -5.12
N LEU A 200 1.91 -15.01 -5.29
CA LEU A 200 1.99 -16.30 -4.58
C LEU A 200 3.25 -17.09 -4.90
N LYS A 201 3.81 -16.97 -6.12
CA LYS A 201 5.00 -17.69 -6.57
C LYS A 201 6.31 -16.97 -6.23
N LYS A 202 6.33 -15.65 -6.21
CA LYS A 202 7.54 -14.83 -6.19
C LYS A 202 7.51 -13.67 -5.19
N GLY A 203 6.42 -13.51 -4.44
CA GLY A 203 6.29 -12.41 -3.48
C GLY A 203 7.40 -12.40 -2.43
N ASN A 204 7.68 -13.55 -1.79
CA ASN A 204 8.78 -13.64 -0.81
C ASN A 204 10.13 -13.30 -1.45
N THR A 205 10.39 -13.77 -2.69
CA THR A 205 11.63 -13.42 -3.40
C THR A 205 11.72 -11.91 -3.67
N LEU A 206 10.60 -11.23 -3.98
CA LEU A 206 10.61 -9.78 -4.15
C LEU A 206 10.87 -9.06 -2.82
N ILE A 207 10.29 -9.53 -1.71
CA ILE A 207 10.58 -8.99 -0.37
C ILE A 207 12.07 -9.18 -0.03
N GLU A 208 12.64 -10.37 -0.27
CA GLU A 208 14.06 -10.66 -0.06
C GLU A 208 14.99 -9.79 -0.93
N ASN A 209 14.56 -9.40 -2.12
CA ASN A 209 15.30 -8.54 -3.03
C ASN A 209 15.23 -7.04 -2.64
N ASP A 210 14.25 -6.64 -1.82
CA ASP A 210 14.18 -5.31 -1.25
C ASP A 210 15.11 -5.20 -0.04
N PRO A 211 16.13 -4.32 -0.03
CA PRO A 211 17.05 -4.19 1.10
C PRO A 211 16.38 -3.83 2.44
N LEU A 212 15.15 -3.33 2.40
CA LEU A 212 14.36 -2.99 3.59
C LEU A 212 13.27 -4.03 3.91
N HIS A 213 13.07 -5.04 3.05
CA HIS A 213 12.00 -6.04 3.18
C HIS A 213 10.61 -5.43 3.40
N ASN A 214 10.34 -4.27 2.80
CA ASN A 214 9.19 -3.43 3.09
C ASN A 214 8.27 -3.25 1.86
N ILE A 215 7.67 -4.36 1.43
CA ILE A 215 6.75 -4.43 0.29
C ILE A 215 5.36 -4.85 0.78
N LEU A 216 4.33 -4.13 0.34
CA LEU A 216 2.92 -4.51 0.49
C LEU A 216 2.37 -4.88 -0.88
N PHE A 217 1.83 -6.07 -1.03
CA PHE A 217 1.22 -6.49 -2.29
C PHE A 217 -0.23 -6.02 -2.38
N SER A 218 -0.67 -5.73 -3.61
CA SER A 218 -2.04 -5.33 -3.91
C SER A 218 -2.62 -6.20 -5.02
N VAL A 219 -3.84 -6.66 -4.83
CA VAL A 219 -4.62 -7.34 -5.86
C VAL A 219 -5.91 -6.58 -6.12
N HIS A 220 -6.37 -6.59 -7.40
CA HIS A 220 -7.62 -5.99 -7.80
C HIS A 220 -8.63 -7.09 -8.17
N MET A 221 -9.81 -7.06 -7.57
CA MET A 221 -10.78 -8.14 -7.70
C MET A 221 -11.98 -7.72 -8.56
N TYR A 222 -11.88 -8.08 -9.85
CA TYR A 222 -12.91 -7.89 -10.84
C TYR A 222 -13.25 -9.20 -11.58
N GLY A 223 -13.29 -9.22 -12.91
CA GLY A 223 -13.76 -10.34 -13.71
C GLY A 223 -12.98 -11.64 -13.59
N SER A 224 -11.73 -11.62 -13.15
CA SER A 224 -10.95 -12.84 -12.91
C SER A 224 -11.28 -13.55 -11.60
N TRP A 225 -11.97 -12.87 -10.68
CA TRP A 225 -12.28 -13.40 -9.37
C TRP A 225 -13.69 -14.01 -9.32
N ASN A 226 -13.83 -15.13 -8.61
CA ASN A 226 -14.93 -16.08 -8.58
C ASN A 226 -15.04 -17.01 -9.82
N ASP A 227 -14.41 -16.69 -10.96
CA ASP A 227 -14.32 -17.61 -12.10
C ASP A 227 -12.94 -18.30 -12.17
N LEU A 228 -11.85 -17.51 -12.17
CA LEU A 228 -10.48 -18.03 -12.21
C LEU A 228 -9.85 -18.19 -10.85
N PHE A 229 -10.19 -17.32 -9.91
CA PHE A 229 -9.61 -17.31 -8.57
C PHE A 229 -10.71 -17.35 -7.52
N ASP A 230 -10.71 -18.38 -6.71
CA ASP A 230 -11.50 -18.39 -5.47
C ASP A 230 -10.89 -17.43 -4.44
N ILE A 231 -11.71 -16.54 -3.88
CA ILE A 231 -11.29 -15.49 -2.97
C ILE A 231 -10.64 -16.10 -1.72
N ASN A 232 -11.35 -17.03 -1.06
CA ASN A 232 -10.86 -17.64 0.17
C ASN A 232 -9.57 -18.42 -0.05
N ASP A 233 -9.51 -19.25 -1.10
CA ASP A 233 -8.34 -20.08 -1.39
C ASP A 233 -7.11 -19.22 -1.62
N LYS A 234 -7.22 -18.14 -2.41
CA LYS A 234 -6.07 -17.34 -2.80
C LYS A 234 -5.60 -16.43 -1.68
N LEU A 235 -6.50 -15.80 -0.93
CA LEU A 235 -6.11 -14.99 0.21
C LEU A 235 -5.53 -15.84 1.35
N ASN A 236 -6.11 -17.01 1.64
CA ASN A 236 -5.51 -17.97 2.57
C ASN A 236 -4.13 -18.48 2.11
N ALA A 237 -3.94 -18.71 0.81
CA ALA A 237 -2.63 -19.12 0.28
C ALA A 237 -1.58 -18.01 0.47
N ALA A 238 -1.95 -16.74 0.29
CA ALA A 238 -1.07 -15.60 0.58
C ALA A 238 -0.75 -15.53 2.09
N ARG A 239 -1.76 -15.68 2.96
CA ARG A 239 -1.57 -15.68 4.41
C ARG A 239 -0.65 -16.79 4.91
N LYS A 240 -0.82 -18.03 4.39
CA LYS A 240 0.06 -19.17 4.70
C LYS A 240 1.51 -18.95 4.27
N LYS A 241 1.75 -18.09 3.29
CA LYS A 241 3.10 -17.71 2.83
C LYS A 241 3.65 -16.46 3.55
N ASN A 242 2.96 -15.95 4.56
CA ASN A 242 3.30 -14.73 5.28
C ASN A 242 3.46 -13.50 4.36
N LEU A 243 2.69 -13.42 3.28
CA LEU A 243 2.74 -12.27 2.35
C LEU A 243 1.88 -11.13 2.89
N PRO A 244 2.43 -9.92 3.09
CA PRO A 244 1.63 -8.72 3.36
C PRO A 244 0.85 -8.35 2.09
N LEU A 245 -0.47 -8.28 2.19
CA LEU A 245 -1.33 -8.12 1.03
C LEU A 245 -2.57 -7.30 1.37
N ILE A 246 -3.03 -6.52 0.40
CA ILE A 246 -4.33 -5.85 0.42
C ILE A 246 -5.14 -6.19 -0.83
N VAL A 247 -6.45 -6.05 -0.74
CA VAL A 247 -7.32 -5.94 -1.91
C VAL A 247 -7.43 -4.45 -2.24
N GLY A 248 -6.56 -3.98 -3.13
CA GLY A 248 -6.38 -2.54 -3.44
C GLY A 248 -7.51 -1.94 -4.24
N GLU A 249 -8.20 -2.78 -5.02
CA GLU A 249 -9.43 -2.42 -5.72
C GLU A 249 -10.36 -3.63 -5.77
N PHE A 250 -11.67 -3.38 -5.72
CA PHE A 250 -12.66 -4.41 -6.04
C PHE A 250 -14.00 -3.81 -6.40
N GLY A 251 -14.75 -4.57 -7.21
CA GLY A 251 -16.15 -4.32 -7.52
C GLY A 251 -17.05 -5.38 -6.89
N TYR A 252 -18.25 -5.52 -7.44
CA TYR A 252 -19.23 -6.50 -7.00
C TYR A 252 -19.88 -7.22 -8.18
N ASN A 253 -20.65 -8.26 -7.91
CA ASN A 253 -21.41 -8.98 -8.91
C ASN A 253 -22.54 -8.10 -9.45
N TYR A 254 -22.21 -7.23 -10.39
CA TYR A 254 -23.16 -6.36 -11.05
C TYR A 254 -23.74 -7.05 -12.28
N ASN A 255 -25.10 -7.10 -12.37
CA ASN A 255 -25.82 -7.69 -13.49
C ASN A 255 -25.32 -9.10 -13.85
N ASN A 256 -25.02 -9.91 -12.83
CA ASN A 256 -24.51 -11.28 -12.95
C ASN A 256 -23.33 -11.42 -13.95
N GLY A 257 -22.42 -10.46 -13.93
CA GLY A 257 -21.25 -10.40 -14.82
C GLY A 257 -21.54 -9.91 -16.24
N HIS A 258 -22.78 -9.51 -16.56
CA HIS A 258 -23.11 -8.83 -17.81
C HIS A 258 -22.77 -7.34 -17.72
N ASN A 259 -21.50 -7.04 -17.40
CA ASN A 259 -20.92 -5.72 -17.30
C ASN A 259 -19.59 -5.69 -18.07
N ASN A 260 -19.06 -4.50 -18.34
CA ASN A 260 -17.85 -4.30 -19.13
C ASN A 260 -16.59 -4.96 -18.54
N LEU A 261 -16.54 -5.14 -17.23
CA LEU A 261 -15.43 -5.81 -16.53
C LEU A 261 -15.68 -7.32 -16.33
N ARG A 262 -16.84 -7.84 -16.74
CA ARG A 262 -17.29 -9.22 -16.47
C ARG A 262 -17.23 -9.58 -15.00
N CYS A 263 -17.39 -8.58 -14.13
CA CYS A 263 -17.23 -8.71 -12.70
C CYS A 263 -18.39 -9.47 -12.07
N LYS A 264 -18.06 -10.61 -11.42
CA LYS A 264 -18.94 -11.40 -10.56
C LYS A 264 -18.38 -11.53 -9.14
N ALA A 265 -17.41 -10.69 -8.78
CA ALA A 265 -16.78 -10.77 -7.49
C ALA A 265 -17.81 -10.66 -6.36
N ASP A 266 -17.74 -11.57 -5.40
CA ASP A 266 -18.55 -11.52 -4.19
C ASP A 266 -17.89 -10.57 -3.19
N HIS A 267 -18.30 -9.32 -3.21
CA HIS A 267 -17.74 -8.28 -2.35
C HIS A 267 -17.92 -8.58 -0.85
N ARG A 268 -19.01 -9.24 -0.44
CA ARG A 268 -19.21 -9.60 0.96
C ARG A 268 -18.21 -10.64 1.41
N ARG A 269 -17.89 -11.61 0.54
CA ARG A 269 -16.83 -12.59 0.78
C ARG A 269 -15.45 -11.95 0.80
N ILE A 270 -15.19 -10.94 -0.04
CA ILE A 270 -13.94 -10.16 0.01
C ILE A 270 -13.80 -9.51 1.39
N LEU A 271 -14.81 -8.76 1.85
CA LEU A 271 -14.80 -8.08 3.14
C LEU A 271 -14.63 -9.06 4.31
N GLU A 272 -15.41 -10.13 4.33
CA GLU A 272 -15.35 -11.19 5.36
C GLU A 272 -13.95 -11.83 5.40
N THR A 273 -13.42 -12.24 4.25
CA THR A 273 -12.12 -12.91 4.17
C THR A 273 -10.98 -11.97 4.57
N CYS A 274 -11.01 -10.71 4.12
CA CYS A 274 -10.04 -9.71 4.54
C CYS A 274 -10.06 -9.52 6.05
N HIS A 275 -11.25 -9.36 6.65
CA HIS A 275 -11.41 -9.22 8.09
C HIS A 275 -10.80 -10.41 8.87
N HIS A 276 -11.17 -11.64 8.51
CA HIS A 276 -10.68 -12.85 9.20
C HIS A 276 -9.17 -13.10 9.03
N LEU A 277 -8.59 -12.67 7.92
CA LEU A 277 -7.16 -12.83 7.66
C LEU A 277 -6.32 -11.62 8.11
N GLY A 278 -6.93 -10.53 8.54
CA GLY A 278 -6.23 -9.29 8.89
C GLY A 278 -5.60 -8.61 7.66
N TYR A 279 -6.22 -8.73 6.49
CA TYR A 279 -5.86 -8.03 5.27
C TYR A 279 -6.67 -6.76 5.08
N GLY A 280 -6.06 -5.73 4.50
CA GLY A 280 -6.75 -4.50 4.15
C GLY A 280 -7.56 -4.61 2.86
N PHE A 281 -8.50 -3.67 2.68
CA PHE A 281 -9.31 -3.57 1.49
C PHE A 281 -9.63 -2.12 1.12
N MET A 282 -9.85 -1.87 -0.19
CA MET A 282 -10.20 -0.56 -0.73
C MET A 282 -11.17 -0.75 -1.92
N PRO A 283 -12.48 -0.49 -1.77
CA PRO A 283 -13.42 -0.58 -2.88
C PRO A 283 -13.10 0.47 -3.96
N TRP A 284 -13.35 0.14 -5.21
CA TRP A 284 -13.36 1.08 -6.31
C TRP A 284 -14.77 1.59 -6.52
N SER A 285 -15.00 2.87 -6.55
CA SER A 285 -14.25 4.05 -6.12
C SER A 285 -15.23 5.08 -5.57
N TRP A 286 -14.77 6.20 -4.98
CA TRP A 286 -15.68 7.21 -4.40
C TRP A 286 -16.77 7.59 -5.40
N THR A 287 -16.43 8.16 -6.56
CA THR A 287 -17.34 8.39 -7.69
C THR A 287 -16.59 8.94 -8.91
N GLY A 288 -17.28 9.21 -9.99
CA GLY A 288 -16.73 9.82 -11.22
C GLY A 288 -16.29 8.79 -12.25
N ASN A 289 -16.72 7.56 -12.13
CA ASN A 289 -16.52 6.57 -13.16
C ASN A 289 -17.23 6.96 -14.45
N ASN A 290 -16.70 6.52 -15.59
CA ASN A 290 -17.38 6.68 -16.87
C ASN A 290 -18.72 5.91 -16.89
N HIS A 291 -19.56 6.18 -17.87
CA HIS A 291 -20.90 5.59 -17.95
C HIS A 291 -20.91 4.05 -17.84
N GLU A 292 -19.92 3.37 -18.43
CA GLU A 292 -19.85 1.90 -18.40
C GLU A 292 -19.48 1.37 -17.02
N ASN A 293 -18.81 2.17 -16.19
CA ASN A 293 -18.33 1.84 -14.86
C ASN A 293 -19.10 2.56 -13.74
N ALA A 294 -20.12 3.35 -14.05
CA ALA A 294 -20.89 4.12 -13.05
C ALA A 294 -21.54 3.23 -11.97
N TRP A 295 -21.69 1.93 -12.23
CA TRP A 295 -22.15 0.96 -11.26
C TRP A 295 -21.18 0.76 -10.08
N LEU A 296 -19.91 1.20 -10.22
CA LEU A 296 -18.89 1.18 -9.19
C LEU A 296 -18.84 2.48 -8.34
N ASP A 297 -19.63 3.50 -8.68
CA ASP A 297 -19.69 4.73 -7.89
C ASP A 297 -20.29 4.47 -6.50
N MET A 298 -19.51 4.76 -5.45
CA MET A 298 -19.96 4.62 -4.06
C MET A 298 -20.94 5.71 -3.65
N VAL A 299 -20.82 6.88 -4.27
CA VAL A 299 -21.75 8.01 -4.09
C VAL A 299 -22.23 8.54 -5.44
N GLU A 300 -23.38 9.18 -5.44
CA GLU A 300 -24.00 9.77 -6.63
C GLU A 300 -23.06 10.81 -7.28
N SER A 301 -22.82 10.70 -8.56
CA SER A 301 -21.93 11.60 -9.32
C SER A 301 -22.47 13.04 -9.41
N LYS A 302 -23.79 13.24 -9.19
CA LYS A 302 -24.42 14.57 -9.21
C LYS A 302 -23.98 15.46 -8.04
N ASP A 303 -23.79 14.88 -6.85
CA ASP A 303 -23.47 15.63 -5.63
C ASP A 303 -22.18 15.19 -4.92
N TRP A 304 -21.58 14.05 -5.32
CA TRP A 304 -20.37 13.47 -4.75
C TRP A 304 -20.48 13.13 -3.25
N LYS A 305 -21.67 12.90 -2.77
CA LYS A 305 -21.96 12.75 -1.32
C LYS A 305 -22.99 11.69 -1.01
N THR A 306 -24.12 11.65 -1.73
CA THR A 306 -25.22 10.73 -1.42
C THR A 306 -24.82 9.29 -1.71
N PRO A 307 -24.80 8.37 -0.70
CA PRO A 307 -24.38 6.99 -0.93
C PRO A 307 -25.30 6.25 -1.92
N THR A 308 -24.71 5.58 -2.89
CA THR A 308 -25.38 4.60 -3.74
C THR A 308 -25.66 3.31 -2.96
N TRP A 309 -26.29 2.33 -3.58
CA TRP A 309 -26.38 0.99 -2.98
C TRP A 309 -24.97 0.42 -2.73
N TRP A 310 -24.05 0.54 -3.71
CA TRP A 310 -22.68 0.06 -3.59
C TRP A 310 -21.94 0.74 -2.42
N GLY A 311 -22.04 2.04 -2.31
CA GLY A 311 -21.44 2.78 -1.20
C GLY A 311 -21.96 2.29 0.15
N ARG A 312 -23.27 2.09 0.29
CA ARG A 312 -23.84 1.55 1.56
C ARG A 312 -23.33 0.14 1.87
N GLU A 313 -23.23 -0.75 0.88
CA GLU A 313 -22.71 -2.11 1.09
C GLU A 313 -21.27 -2.10 1.65
N VAL A 314 -20.37 -1.28 1.10
CA VAL A 314 -18.96 -1.29 1.51
C VAL A 314 -18.65 -0.38 2.70
N ILE A 315 -19.49 0.63 2.97
CA ILE A 315 -19.30 1.52 4.13
C ILE A 315 -19.99 0.93 5.37
N GLU A 316 -21.25 0.55 5.26
CA GLU A 316 -22.14 0.21 6.40
C GLU A 316 -22.41 -1.29 6.52
N GLY A 317 -22.15 -2.07 5.46
CA GLY A 317 -22.38 -3.52 5.43
C GLY A 317 -21.50 -4.26 6.43
N THR A 318 -21.80 -5.54 6.62
CA THR A 318 -21.03 -6.43 7.51
C THR A 318 -19.57 -6.49 7.05
N TYR A 319 -18.64 -6.27 7.97
CA TYR A 319 -17.20 -6.12 7.73
C TYR A 319 -16.84 -4.94 6.82
N GLY A 320 -17.77 -4.01 6.59
CA GLY A 320 -17.51 -2.76 5.84
C GLY A 320 -16.63 -1.79 6.61
N ILE A 321 -16.32 -0.66 5.97
CA ILE A 321 -15.38 0.36 6.48
C ILE A 321 -15.73 0.78 7.90
N ARG A 322 -17.00 1.15 8.17
CA ARG A 322 -17.45 1.66 9.47
C ARG A 322 -17.30 0.67 10.63
N GLN A 323 -17.33 -0.64 10.33
CA GLN A 323 -17.19 -1.68 11.33
C GLN A 323 -15.74 -2.13 11.56
N THR A 324 -14.87 -1.96 10.57
CA THR A 324 -13.53 -2.58 10.59
C THR A 324 -12.39 -1.58 10.63
N ALA A 325 -12.62 -0.33 10.21
CA ALA A 325 -11.58 0.69 10.20
C ALA A 325 -11.19 1.08 11.64
N CYS A 326 -9.89 1.02 11.92
CA CYS A 326 -9.28 1.61 13.09
C CYS A 326 -8.30 2.69 12.63
N GLN A 327 -8.23 3.80 13.33
CA GLN A 327 -7.26 4.86 13.05
C GLN A 327 -5.84 4.33 13.29
N ALA A 328 -4.88 4.74 12.46
CA ALA A 328 -3.47 4.43 12.68
C ALA A 328 -2.96 5.11 13.96
N LYS A 329 -2.20 4.39 14.76
CA LYS A 329 -1.65 4.90 16.03
C LYS A 329 -0.65 6.05 15.83
N VAL A 330 -0.10 6.17 14.63
CA VAL A 330 0.76 7.28 14.26
C VAL A 330 0.11 8.67 14.46
N PHE A 331 -1.23 8.74 14.55
CA PHE A 331 -1.98 9.96 14.83
C PHE A 331 -2.28 10.20 16.32
N ASP A 332 -1.93 9.28 17.21
CA ASP A 332 -2.15 9.44 18.66
C ASP A 332 -1.05 10.29 19.32
N ASP A 333 0.09 10.47 18.64
CA ASP A 333 1.28 11.20 19.15
C ASP A 333 1.24 12.72 18.82
N GLU A 334 0.14 13.25 18.27
CA GLU A 334 -0.04 14.68 17.89
C GLU A 334 -0.82 15.48 18.92
#